data_45830b01c2228b19728faa5ec350c604
#
_entry.id   45830b01c2228b19728faa5ec350c604
#
_cell.length_a   1.000
_cell.length_b   1.000
_cell.length_c   1.000
_cell.angle_alpha   90.00
_cell.angle_beta   90.00
_cell.angle_gamma   90.00
#
_symmetry.space_group_name_H-M   'P 1'
#
loop_
_entity.id
_entity.type
_entity.pdbx_description
1 polymer ?
#
loop_
_entity_poly.entity_id
_entity_poly.type
_entity_poly.pdbx_seq_one_letter_code
_entity_poly.pdbx_strand_id
1 'polypeptide(L)'
;MKKSVVIFITAVCLLITGCGDTGSLSKLPSSSFHEDKQKLTIMHIDADNKRFQDFIEETEKKLDMEITVEKCPSNADNRQAKISTILASGDKNIDLISVNDEMISEFKHKGYLEPLEKNVMTEEVRDSFPQKYLESICEENGHIYSVPFQMDIMMFWVNQELLKRAGLDEIKNTGDFDILQKSLKNPDQYAYGDAWENTYVYNSLSQFVNFWGGDYFDWTDPKTKDAARYMKSMLDEKNTSPAQFVDQYEQMEEKFIRGKYG
;
A
#
# COMPACT_ATOMS: atom_id res chain seq x y z
N MET A 1 31.31 10.94 -8.63
CA MET A 1 31.68 12.29 -9.09
C MET A 1 30.38 13.01 -9.42
N LYS A 2 29.93 13.89 -8.52
CA LYS A 2 28.70 14.67 -8.66
C LYS A 2 28.96 15.84 -9.61
N LYS A 3 28.18 15.98 -10.66
CA LYS A 3 28.15 17.21 -11.47
C LYS A 3 26.87 17.97 -11.09
N SER A 4 27.03 18.97 -10.26
CA SER A 4 26.00 19.99 -10.02
C SER A 4 25.92 20.89 -11.24
N VAL A 5 24.74 21.00 -11.85
CA VAL A 5 24.46 22.00 -12.88
C VAL A 5 23.88 23.23 -12.18
N VAL A 6 24.69 24.26 -12.07
CA VAL A 6 24.28 25.60 -11.63
C VAL A 6 23.93 26.39 -12.88
N ILE A 7 22.66 26.78 -13.04
CA ILE A 7 22.20 27.62 -14.10
C ILE A 7 22.37 29.09 -13.62
N PHE A 8 23.35 29.79 -14.19
CA PHE A 8 23.52 31.24 -14.07
C PHE A 8 22.66 31.91 -15.12
N ILE A 9 21.65 32.67 -14.67
CA ILE A 9 20.92 33.60 -15.53
C ILE A 9 21.66 34.90 -15.48
N THR A 10 22.40 35.23 -16.55
CA THR A 10 23.00 36.52 -16.77
C THR A 10 22.04 37.35 -17.62
N ALA A 11 21.40 38.35 -17.00
CA ALA A 11 20.64 39.36 -17.72
C ALA A 11 21.61 40.32 -18.40
N VAL A 12 21.62 40.34 -19.72
CA VAL A 12 22.31 41.33 -20.53
C VAL A 12 21.29 42.40 -20.96
N CYS A 13 21.33 43.55 -20.30
CA CYS A 13 20.64 44.76 -20.80
C CYS A 13 21.46 45.38 -21.91
N LEU A 14 20.99 45.32 -23.14
CA LEU A 14 21.49 46.13 -24.27
C LEU A 14 20.56 47.31 -24.50
N LEU A 15 21.06 48.49 -24.11
CA LEU A 15 20.47 49.75 -24.49
C LEU A 15 20.89 50.07 -25.94
N ILE A 16 19.93 50.10 -26.85
CA ILE A 16 20.12 50.65 -28.19
C ILE A 16 19.17 51.86 -28.31
N THR A 17 19.75 53.02 -28.29
CA THR A 17 19.10 54.27 -28.72
C THR A 17 19.19 54.39 -30.22
N GLY A 18 18.06 54.45 -30.90
CA GLY A 18 17.96 54.75 -32.33
C GLY A 18 16.63 55.40 -32.63
N CYS A 19 16.71 56.71 -33.01
CA CYS A 19 15.61 57.50 -33.49
C CYS A 19 15.15 57.08 -34.90
N GLY A 20 13.82 57.18 -35.11
CA GLY A 20 13.21 57.51 -36.41
C GLY A 20 12.52 56.35 -37.12
N ASP A 21 11.26 56.30 -37.15
CA ASP A 21 10.37 56.51 -38.26
C ASP A 21 8.96 55.89 -37.99
N THR A 22 7.94 56.66 -38.31
CA THR A 22 6.54 56.24 -38.17
C THR A 22 6.18 55.26 -39.26
N GLY A 23 6.14 53.95 -38.90
CA GLY A 23 5.71 52.86 -39.74
C GLY A 23 4.72 51.96 -39.00
N SER A 24 3.56 51.79 -39.56
CA SER A 24 2.46 50.88 -39.26
C SER A 24 2.78 49.73 -38.31
N LEU A 25 2.12 49.70 -37.14
CA LEU A 25 2.07 48.57 -36.23
C LEU A 25 1.38 47.38 -36.90
N SER A 26 2.14 46.52 -37.59
CA SER A 26 1.70 45.16 -37.90
C SER A 26 1.65 44.38 -36.59
N LYS A 27 0.48 43.81 -36.26
CA LYS A 27 0.27 42.90 -35.13
C LYS A 27 1.35 41.84 -35.14
N LEU A 28 2.22 41.84 -34.14
CA LEU A 28 3.03 40.70 -33.78
C LEU A 28 2.10 39.54 -33.47
N PRO A 29 2.35 38.33 -34.02
CA PRO A 29 1.61 37.16 -33.59
C PRO A 29 1.86 36.99 -32.08
N SER A 30 0.79 36.94 -31.31
CA SER A 30 0.85 36.46 -29.91
C SER A 30 1.33 35.03 -29.96
N SER A 31 2.63 34.81 -29.75
CA SER A 31 3.14 33.48 -29.40
C SER A 31 2.50 33.15 -28.09
N SER A 32 1.46 32.31 -28.11
CA SER A 32 1.01 31.60 -26.93
C SER A 32 2.18 30.73 -26.52
N PHE A 33 2.94 31.15 -25.53
CA PHE A 33 3.77 30.26 -24.76
C PHE A 33 2.80 29.32 -24.08
N HIS A 34 2.56 28.15 -24.68
CA HIS A 34 2.07 27.03 -23.94
C HIS A 34 3.24 26.64 -23.03
N GLU A 35 3.16 27.02 -21.77
CA GLU A 35 4.00 26.46 -20.74
C GLU A 35 3.66 24.96 -20.73
N ASP A 36 4.63 24.12 -21.10
CA ASP A 36 4.43 22.68 -21.11
C ASP A 36 4.06 22.27 -19.68
N LYS A 37 2.89 21.63 -19.51
CA LYS A 37 2.45 21.14 -18.20
C LYS A 37 3.51 20.22 -17.61
N GLN A 38 3.72 20.31 -16.30
CA GLN A 38 4.54 19.35 -15.58
C GLN A 38 3.93 17.95 -15.73
N LYS A 39 4.78 16.95 -15.89
CA LYS A 39 4.39 15.56 -16.05
C LYS A 39 4.84 14.74 -14.86
N LEU A 40 4.01 13.83 -14.42
CA LEU A 40 4.29 12.91 -13.33
C LEU A 40 3.84 11.51 -13.75
N THR A 41 4.68 10.51 -13.55
CA THR A 41 4.34 9.10 -13.77
C THR A 41 4.26 8.36 -12.44
N ILE A 42 3.10 7.77 -12.16
CA ILE A 42 2.82 7.04 -10.93
C ILE A 42 2.60 5.56 -11.27
N MET A 43 3.28 4.66 -10.59
CA MET A 43 2.97 3.23 -10.66
C MET A 43 2.08 2.84 -9.49
N HIS A 44 0.86 2.34 -9.78
CA HIS A 44 -0.14 2.05 -8.77
C HIS A 44 -0.91 0.75 -9.05
N ILE A 45 -1.30 0.04 -7.99
CA ILE A 45 -2.09 -1.20 -8.07
C ILE A 45 -3.51 -0.92 -8.62
N ASP A 46 -4.10 0.19 -8.22
CA ASP A 46 -5.46 0.59 -8.57
C ASP A 46 -5.56 1.39 -9.87
N ALA A 47 -4.57 1.28 -10.77
CA ALA A 47 -4.57 2.02 -12.03
C ALA A 47 -5.87 1.85 -12.85
N ASP A 48 -6.52 0.69 -12.78
CA ASP A 48 -7.79 0.40 -13.46
C ASP A 48 -9.03 0.70 -12.58
N ASN A 49 -8.84 1.13 -11.34
CA ASN A 49 -9.94 1.43 -10.43
C ASN A 49 -10.58 2.78 -10.76
N LYS A 50 -11.88 2.80 -11.04
CA LYS A 50 -12.60 4.01 -11.43
C LYS A 50 -12.46 5.16 -10.41
N ARG A 51 -12.53 4.86 -9.11
CA ARG A 51 -12.39 5.90 -8.07
C ARG A 51 -10.98 6.50 -8.04
N PHE A 52 -9.97 5.66 -8.29
CA PHE A 52 -8.59 6.13 -8.36
C PHE A 52 -8.38 6.98 -9.62
N GLN A 53 -8.95 6.60 -10.77
CA GLN A 53 -8.91 7.40 -11.98
C GLN A 53 -9.59 8.76 -11.78
N ASP A 54 -10.77 8.80 -11.15
CA ASP A 54 -11.47 10.04 -10.82
C ASP A 54 -10.60 10.94 -9.90
N PHE A 55 -9.93 10.36 -8.91
CA PHE A 55 -8.99 11.08 -8.04
C PHE A 55 -7.80 11.67 -8.83
N ILE A 56 -7.24 10.93 -9.79
CA ILE A 56 -6.17 11.41 -10.67
C ILE A 56 -6.65 12.58 -11.52
N GLU A 57 -7.81 12.46 -12.19
CA GLU A 57 -8.39 13.54 -12.99
C GLU A 57 -8.63 14.82 -12.18
N GLU A 58 -9.11 14.69 -10.95
CA GLU A 58 -9.30 15.85 -10.06
C GLU A 58 -7.96 16.47 -9.66
N THR A 59 -6.95 15.64 -9.41
CA THR A 59 -5.60 16.07 -9.05
C THR A 59 -4.92 16.81 -10.21
N GLU A 60 -5.01 16.32 -11.43
CA GLU A 60 -4.51 16.97 -12.64
C GLU A 60 -5.10 18.37 -12.82
N LYS A 61 -6.43 18.49 -12.64
CA LYS A 61 -7.14 19.77 -12.73
C LYS A 61 -6.71 20.74 -11.63
N LYS A 62 -6.53 20.23 -10.40
CA LYS A 62 -6.17 21.05 -9.23
C LYS A 62 -4.73 21.56 -9.30
N LEU A 63 -3.81 20.76 -9.80
CA LEU A 63 -2.38 21.05 -9.85
C LEU A 63 -1.91 21.57 -11.21
N ASP A 64 -2.78 21.61 -12.22
CA ASP A 64 -2.48 21.94 -13.62
C ASP A 64 -1.30 21.17 -14.19
N MET A 65 -1.30 19.84 -13.97
CA MET A 65 -0.27 18.92 -14.41
C MET A 65 -0.85 17.74 -15.18
N GLU A 66 -0.01 16.96 -15.86
CA GLU A 66 -0.36 15.70 -16.53
C GLU A 66 0.15 14.54 -15.68
N ILE A 67 -0.74 13.59 -15.32
CA ILE A 67 -0.38 12.42 -14.52
C ILE A 67 -0.63 11.16 -15.33
N THR A 68 0.44 10.42 -15.60
CA THR A 68 0.35 9.08 -16.20
C THR A 68 0.33 8.04 -15.09
N VAL A 69 -0.64 7.12 -15.14
CA VAL A 69 -0.68 6.01 -14.17
C VAL A 69 -0.32 4.70 -14.85
N GLU A 70 0.77 4.09 -14.40
CA GLU A 70 1.18 2.75 -14.80
C GLU A 70 0.66 1.68 -13.84
N LYS A 71 0.19 0.57 -14.38
CA LYS A 71 -0.34 -0.54 -13.59
C LYS A 71 0.74 -1.39 -12.96
N CYS A 72 0.61 -1.61 -11.65
CA CYS A 72 1.32 -2.65 -10.90
C CYS A 72 0.59 -4.00 -10.96
N PRO A 73 1.30 -5.14 -10.88
CA PRO A 73 0.66 -6.43 -10.62
C PRO A 73 -0.13 -6.44 -9.30
N SER A 74 -1.29 -7.08 -9.31
CA SER A 74 -2.10 -7.26 -8.09
C SER A 74 -1.45 -8.22 -7.08
N ASN A 75 -0.84 -9.30 -7.57
CA ASN A 75 -0.08 -10.22 -6.72
C ASN A 75 1.14 -9.53 -6.10
N ALA A 76 1.33 -9.67 -4.78
CA ALA A 76 2.37 -8.97 -4.02
C ALA A 76 3.80 -9.33 -4.48
N ASP A 77 4.09 -10.62 -4.69
CA ASP A 77 5.42 -11.08 -5.10
C ASP A 77 5.80 -10.55 -6.50
N ASN A 78 4.86 -10.63 -7.45
CA ASN A 78 5.05 -10.12 -8.80
C ASN A 78 5.23 -8.60 -8.80
N ARG A 79 4.51 -7.90 -7.94
CA ARG A 79 4.62 -6.45 -7.76
C ARG A 79 5.99 -6.07 -7.20
N GLN A 80 6.44 -6.74 -6.13
CA GLN A 80 7.76 -6.51 -5.54
C GLN A 80 8.86 -6.79 -6.54
N ALA A 81 8.79 -7.90 -7.28
CA ALA A 81 9.79 -8.25 -8.30
C ALA A 81 9.85 -7.20 -9.42
N LYS A 82 8.69 -6.74 -9.92
CA LYS A 82 8.62 -5.69 -10.95
C LYS A 82 9.24 -4.39 -10.46
N ILE A 83 8.83 -3.91 -9.29
CA ILE A 83 9.32 -2.64 -8.72
C ILE A 83 10.81 -2.74 -8.40
N SER A 84 11.27 -3.82 -7.76
CA SER A 84 12.69 -4.04 -7.49
C SER A 84 13.54 -4.00 -8.76
N THR A 85 13.05 -4.56 -9.87
CA THR A 85 13.73 -4.53 -11.16
C THR A 85 13.84 -3.11 -11.71
N ILE A 86 12.75 -2.34 -11.68
CA ILE A 86 12.72 -0.95 -12.15
C ILE A 86 13.67 -0.10 -11.32
N LEU A 87 13.61 -0.17 -10.00
CA LEU A 87 14.46 0.60 -9.10
C LEU A 87 15.94 0.23 -9.25
N ALA A 88 16.26 -1.07 -9.36
CA ALA A 88 17.63 -1.53 -9.55
C ALA A 88 18.22 -1.12 -10.90
N SER A 89 17.40 -0.98 -11.95
CA SER A 89 17.86 -0.50 -13.26
C SER A 89 18.17 1.00 -13.28
N GLY A 90 17.73 1.74 -12.27
CA GLY A 90 17.83 3.20 -12.24
C GLY A 90 16.92 3.87 -13.27
N ASP A 91 15.83 3.23 -13.66
CA ASP A 91 14.83 3.78 -14.56
C ASP A 91 14.24 5.07 -13.95
N LYS A 92 14.21 6.13 -14.75
CA LYS A 92 13.74 7.47 -14.33
C LYS A 92 12.39 7.83 -14.94
N ASN A 93 11.72 6.87 -15.57
CA ASN A 93 10.42 7.12 -16.19
C ASN A 93 9.28 7.04 -15.16
N ILE A 94 9.54 6.50 -13.97
CA ILE A 94 8.57 6.44 -12.88
C ILE A 94 9.02 7.41 -11.78
N ASP A 95 8.16 8.34 -11.44
CA ASP A 95 8.42 9.36 -10.42
C ASP A 95 7.93 8.91 -9.03
N LEU A 96 6.77 8.27 -8.98
CA LEU A 96 6.16 7.77 -7.74
C LEU A 96 5.77 6.30 -7.89
N ILE A 97 5.94 5.55 -6.81
CA ILE A 97 5.50 4.16 -6.72
C ILE A 97 4.62 3.95 -5.49
N SER A 98 3.49 3.27 -5.68
CA SER A 98 2.66 2.79 -4.57
C SER A 98 3.10 1.39 -4.20
N VAL A 99 3.46 1.20 -2.94
CA VAL A 99 3.99 -0.06 -2.42
C VAL A 99 3.33 -0.39 -1.08
N ASN A 100 3.34 -1.66 -0.73
CA ASN A 100 2.99 -2.09 0.61
C ASN A 100 4.15 -1.78 1.57
N ASP A 101 3.85 -1.63 2.85
CA ASP A 101 4.83 -1.29 3.90
C ASP A 101 5.95 -2.34 4.04
N GLU A 102 5.65 -3.62 3.86
CA GLU A 102 6.67 -4.68 3.87
C GLU A 102 7.75 -4.52 2.79
N MET A 103 7.45 -3.85 1.67
CA MET A 103 8.41 -3.60 0.57
C MET A 103 9.32 -2.40 0.86
N ILE A 104 8.85 -1.43 1.64
CA ILE A 104 9.56 -0.17 1.90
C ILE A 104 10.92 -0.43 2.58
N SER A 105 10.98 -1.37 3.51
CA SER A 105 12.21 -1.70 4.24
C SER A 105 13.34 -2.11 3.29
N GLU A 106 13.07 -2.98 2.32
CA GLU A 106 14.05 -3.38 1.32
C GLU A 106 14.52 -2.20 0.47
N PHE A 107 13.59 -1.35 0.03
CA PHE A 107 13.93 -0.26 -0.88
C PHE A 107 14.70 0.87 -0.19
N LYS A 108 14.41 1.14 1.10
CA LYS A 108 15.22 2.03 1.93
C LYS A 108 16.66 1.52 2.07
N HIS A 109 16.82 0.26 2.48
CA HIS A 109 18.13 -0.37 2.68
C HIS A 109 19.00 -0.37 1.42
N LYS A 110 18.39 -0.56 0.26
CA LYS A 110 19.08 -0.52 -1.04
C LYS A 110 19.36 0.89 -1.55
N GLY A 111 18.87 1.92 -0.85
CA GLY A 111 19.06 3.31 -1.25
C GLY A 111 18.34 3.68 -2.54
N TYR A 112 17.21 3.06 -2.81
CA TYR A 112 16.41 3.33 -4.01
C TYR A 112 15.47 4.51 -3.87
N LEU A 113 15.14 4.90 -2.62
CA LEU A 113 14.17 5.95 -2.32
C LEU A 113 14.86 7.26 -1.93
N GLU A 114 14.27 8.37 -2.32
CA GLU A 114 14.73 9.70 -1.93
C GLU A 114 14.17 10.11 -0.57
N PRO A 115 14.95 10.79 0.29
CA PRO A 115 14.45 11.38 1.52
C PRO A 115 13.44 12.50 1.26
N LEU A 116 12.30 12.46 1.95
CA LEU A 116 11.14 13.32 1.70
C LEU A 116 10.96 14.46 2.71
N GLU A 117 11.68 14.43 3.83
CA GLU A 117 11.45 15.35 4.96
C GLU A 117 11.58 16.83 4.63
N LYS A 118 12.36 17.19 3.60
CA LYS A 118 12.59 18.59 3.25
C LYS A 118 11.45 19.22 2.46
N ASN A 119 10.82 18.45 1.57
CA ASN A 119 9.94 19.01 0.55
C ASN A 119 8.51 18.46 0.61
N VAL A 120 8.33 17.27 1.16
CA VAL A 120 7.04 16.55 1.17
C VAL A 120 6.60 16.27 2.60
N MET A 121 7.39 15.54 3.37
CA MET A 121 7.07 15.15 4.73
C MET A 121 7.56 16.20 5.73
N THR A 122 7.10 17.45 5.56
CA THR A 122 7.37 18.54 6.50
C THR A 122 6.79 18.23 7.89
N GLU A 123 7.19 18.98 8.91
CA GLU A 123 6.68 18.79 10.27
C GLU A 123 5.14 18.82 10.32
N GLU A 124 4.52 19.82 9.64
CA GLU A 124 3.06 19.94 9.53
C GLU A 124 2.40 18.69 8.90
N VAL A 125 3.00 18.14 7.85
CA VAL A 125 2.47 16.92 7.19
C VAL A 125 2.62 15.70 8.09
N ARG A 126 3.77 15.55 8.75
CA ARG A 126 4.04 14.44 9.69
C ARG A 126 3.05 14.40 10.84
N ASP A 127 2.66 15.56 11.37
CA ASP A 127 1.71 15.67 12.48
C ASP A 127 0.32 15.12 12.12
N SER A 128 0.03 14.94 10.82
CA SER A 128 -1.22 14.34 10.34
C SER A 128 -1.25 12.80 10.44
N PHE A 129 -0.12 12.16 10.75
CA PHE A 129 0.00 10.70 10.79
C PHE A 129 0.36 10.20 12.19
N PRO A 130 -0.02 8.94 12.52
CA PRO A 130 0.42 8.33 13.77
C PRO A 130 1.96 8.25 13.83
N GLN A 131 2.55 8.91 14.81
CA GLN A 131 4.00 9.02 14.96
C GLN A 131 4.69 7.64 14.97
N LYS A 132 4.13 6.70 15.73
CA LYS A 132 4.67 5.32 15.81
C LYS A 132 4.71 4.61 14.46
N TYR A 133 3.74 4.89 13.57
CA TYR A 133 3.72 4.33 12.22
C TYR A 133 4.85 4.93 11.37
N LEU A 134 5.01 6.25 11.41
CA LEU A 134 6.09 6.92 10.69
C LEU A 134 7.47 6.38 11.10
N GLU A 135 7.72 6.27 12.40
CA GLU A 135 8.99 5.75 12.95
C GLU A 135 9.25 4.29 12.56
N SER A 136 8.21 3.45 12.54
CA SER A 136 8.37 2.02 12.29
C SER A 136 8.51 1.68 10.81
N ILE A 137 7.78 2.40 9.95
CA ILE A 137 7.62 2.03 8.53
C ILE A 137 8.32 3.03 7.61
N CYS A 138 8.07 4.32 7.80
CA CYS A 138 8.49 5.35 6.85
C CYS A 138 9.92 5.84 7.07
N GLU A 139 10.39 5.81 8.33
CA GLU A 139 11.67 6.39 8.73
C GLU A 139 12.80 5.34 8.73
N GLU A 140 14.00 5.79 8.42
CA GLU A 140 15.25 5.06 8.62
C GLU A 140 16.42 6.04 8.77
N ASN A 141 17.24 5.88 9.82
CA ASN A 141 18.41 6.72 10.09
C ASN A 141 18.09 8.23 10.13
N GLY A 142 16.91 8.61 10.62
CA GLY A 142 16.46 10.01 10.72
C GLY A 142 15.95 10.61 9.40
N HIS A 143 15.75 9.81 8.37
CA HIS A 143 15.18 10.20 7.09
C HIS A 143 13.84 9.53 6.85
N ILE A 144 12.90 10.23 6.24
CA ILE A 144 11.58 9.71 5.87
C ILE A 144 11.55 9.43 4.37
N TYR A 145 11.19 8.21 4.00
CA TYR A 145 11.27 7.72 2.61
C TYR A 145 9.92 7.45 1.96
N SER A 146 8.83 7.52 2.72
CA SER A 146 7.49 7.26 2.20
C SER A 146 6.43 8.13 2.84
N VAL A 147 5.34 8.34 2.12
CA VAL A 147 4.13 9.00 2.59
C VAL A 147 3.06 7.94 2.77
N PRO A 148 2.45 7.77 3.96
CA PRO A 148 1.30 6.90 4.11
C PRO A 148 0.15 7.39 3.22
N PHE A 149 -0.32 6.53 2.33
CA PHE A 149 -1.42 6.88 1.40
C PHE A 149 -2.73 6.21 1.81
N GLN A 150 -2.66 4.94 2.17
CA GLN A 150 -3.81 4.14 2.55
C GLN A 150 -3.42 3.23 3.72
N MET A 151 -4.34 3.01 4.64
CA MET A 151 -4.14 2.10 5.76
C MET A 151 -5.27 1.08 5.75
N ASP A 152 -4.90 -0.20 5.74
CA ASP A 152 -5.83 -1.30 5.88
C ASP A 152 -5.93 -1.74 7.33
N ILE A 153 -7.11 -2.15 7.72
CA ILE A 153 -7.37 -2.73 9.04
C ILE A 153 -7.89 -4.15 8.84
N MET A 154 -7.18 -5.10 9.42
CA MET A 154 -7.64 -6.48 9.44
C MET A 154 -8.88 -6.60 10.32
N MET A 155 -9.93 -7.20 9.77
CA MET A 155 -11.21 -7.39 10.47
C MET A 155 -11.68 -8.82 10.34
N PHE A 156 -12.37 -9.29 11.39
CA PHE A 156 -13.10 -10.54 11.34
C PHE A 156 -14.43 -10.35 10.60
N TRP A 157 -14.60 -11.08 9.51
CA TRP A 157 -15.87 -11.20 8.82
C TRP A 157 -16.61 -12.42 9.36
N VAL A 158 -17.89 -12.27 9.61
CA VAL A 158 -18.68 -13.34 10.24
C VAL A 158 -19.93 -13.61 9.43
N ASN A 159 -20.19 -14.90 9.14
CA ASN A 159 -21.40 -15.35 8.53
C ASN A 159 -22.52 -15.42 9.59
N GLN A 160 -23.33 -14.38 9.65
CA GLN A 160 -24.39 -14.24 10.64
C GLN A 160 -25.43 -15.38 10.61
N GLU A 161 -25.66 -15.98 9.46
CA GLU A 161 -26.61 -17.09 9.33
C GLU A 161 -26.06 -18.36 10.00
N LEU A 162 -24.78 -18.66 9.78
CA LEU A 162 -24.12 -19.81 10.41
C LEU A 162 -23.99 -19.61 11.93
N LEU A 163 -23.65 -18.41 12.39
CA LEU A 163 -23.61 -18.08 13.81
C LEU A 163 -24.97 -18.32 14.49
N LYS A 164 -26.04 -17.77 13.94
CA LYS A 164 -27.39 -17.95 14.48
C LYS A 164 -27.80 -19.41 14.55
N ARG A 165 -27.43 -20.24 13.56
CA ARG A 165 -27.66 -21.68 13.59
C ARG A 165 -26.89 -22.38 14.72
N ALA A 166 -25.73 -21.85 15.09
CA ALA A 166 -24.93 -22.32 16.22
C ALA A 166 -25.44 -21.83 17.57
N GLY A 167 -26.42 -20.92 17.59
CA GLY A 167 -26.90 -20.28 18.81
C GLY A 167 -25.94 -19.20 19.33
N LEU A 168 -25.10 -18.64 18.45
CA LEU A 168 -24.14 -17.59 18.75
C LEU A 168 -24.62 -16.26 18.15
N ASP A 169 -24.43 -15.17 18.88
CA ASP A 169 -24.65 -13.81 18.36
C ASP A 169 -23.34 -13.20 17.82
N GLU A 170 -22.22 -13.59 18.39
CA GLU A 170 -20.87 -13.12 18.04
C GLU A 170 -19.83 -14.17 18.44
N ILE A 171 -18.61 -14.06 17.89
CA ILE A 171 -17.43 -14.82 18.32
C ILE A 171 -16.70 -13.99 19.38
N LYS A 172 -16.69 -14.45 20.63
CA LYS A 172 -16.05 -13.77 21.77
C LYS A 172 -14.73 -14.37 22.19
N ASN A 173 -14.58 -15.65 21.94
CA ASN A 173 -13.40 -16.41 22.36
C ASN A 173 -13.19 -17.64 21.45
N THR A 174 -12.07 -18.31 21.65
CA THR A 174 -11.68 -19.47 20.83
C THR A 174 -12.65 -20.64 20.93
N GLY A 175 -13.33 -20.82 22.07
CA GLY A 175 -14.32 -21.90 22.23
C GLY A 175 -15.56 -21.72 21.36
N ASP A 176 -15.86 -20.49 20.94
CA ASP A 176 -16.99 -20.22 20.05
C ASP A 176 -16.76 -20.81 18.65
N PHE A 177 -15.52 -20.92 18.18
CA PHE A 177 -15.19 -21.64 16.94
C PHE A 177 -15.54 -23.11 17.03
N ASP A 178 -15.33 -23.76 18.18
CA ASP A 178 -15.68 -25.16 18.39
C ASP A 178 -17.22 -25.35 18.41
N ILE A 179 -17.94 -24.41 19.03
CA ILE A 179 -19.41 -24.40 19.03
C ILE A 179 -19.92 -24.26 17.60
N LEU A 180 -19.38 -23.29 16.86
CA LEU A 180 -19.74 -23.05 15.47
C LEU A 180 -19.45 -24.30 14.62
N GLN A 181 -18.25 -24.88 14.70
CA GLN A 181 -17.87 -26.08 13.94
C GLN A 181 -18.81 -27.26 14.20
N LYS A 182 -19.16 -27.53 15.45
CA LYS A 182 -20.08 -28.59 15.83
C LYS A 182 -21.49 -28.39 15.30
N SER A 183 -21.89 -27.16 15.03
CA SER A 183 -23.20 -26.82 14.45
C SER A 183 -23.29 -27.00 12.94
N LEU A 184 -22.14 -27.02 12.24
CA LEU A 184 -22.07 -27.15 10.80
C LEU A 184 -22.46 -28.57 10.36
N LYS A 185 -23.40 -28.67 9.42
CA LYS A 185 -23.92 -29.93 8.91
C LYS A 185 -23.23 -30.40 7.64
N ASN A 186 -22.62 -29.44 6.92
CA ASN A 186 -21.91 -29.73 5.69
C ASN A 186 -20.43 -30.01 6.01
N PRO A 187 -19.88 -31.17 5.64
CA PRO A 187 -18.49 -31.54 5.91
C PRO A 187 -17.46 -30.63 5.20
N ASP A 188 -17.92 -29.85 4.20
CA ASP A 188 -17.09 -28.88 3.49
C ASP A 188 -17.20 -27.46 4.05
N GLN A 189 -17.82 -27.30 5.23
CA GLN A 189 -17.89 -26.04 5.93
C GLN A 189 -16.99 -26.06 7.18
N TYR A 190 -16.40 -24.92 7.48
CA TYR A 190 -15.48 -24.73 8.58
C TYR A 190 -15.84 -23.49 9.39
N ALA A 191 -15.55 -23.51 10.68
CA ALA A 191 -15.81 -22.38 11.56
C ALA A 191 -14.90 -21.17 11.28
N TYR A 192 -13.71 -21.43 10.75
CA TYR A 192 -12.72 -20.39 10.47
C TYR A 192 -12.12 -20.57 9.08
N GLY A 193 -11.86 -19.48 8.38
CA GLY A 193 -11.16 -19.42 7.12
C GLY A 193 -10.25 -18.21 7.01
N ASP A 194 -9.06 -18.41 6.44
CA ASP A 194 -8.09 -17.36 6.21
C ASP A 194 -7.13 -17.74 5.09
N ALA A 195 -6.26 -16.83 4.68
CA ALA A 195 -5.20 -17.05 3.70
C ALA A 195 -3.89 -17.40 4.43
N TRP A 196 -3.52 -18.68 4.47
CA TRP A 196 -2.28 -19.15 5.10
C TRP A 196 -1.21 -19.58 4.09
N GLU A 197 -1.37 -19.20 2.86
CA GLU A 197 -0.28 -19.32 1.88
C GLU A 197 0.95 -18.51 2.40
N ASN A 198 2.15 -18.90 2.02
CA ASN A 198 3.41 -18.40 2.60
C ASN A 198 3.52 -16.87 2.62
N THR A 199 2.97 -16.20 1.60
CA THR A 199 3.03 -14.73 1.47
C THR A 199 2.09 -14.02 2.45
N TYR A 200 1.04 -14.70 2.94
CA TYR A 200 -0.04 -14.06 3.71
C TYR A 200 -0.15 -14.54 5.16
N VAL A 201 0.37 -15.74 5.49
CA VAL A 201 0.21 -16.36 6.81
C VAL A 201 0.73 -15.51 7.97
N TYR A 202 1.71 -14.64 7.71
CA TYR A 202 2.25 -13.75 8.74
C TYR A 202 1.19 -12.78 9.28
N ASN A 203 0.25 -12.33 8.46
CA ASN A 203 -0.86 -11.47 8.88
C ASN A 203 -1.76 -12.19 9.89
N SER A 204 -2.16 -13.42 9.58
CA SER A 204 -2.97 -14.25 10.48
C SER A 204 -2.22 -14.52 11.79
N LEU A 205 -0.96 -14.94 11.69
CA LEU A 205 -0.17 -15.25 12.88
C LEU A 205 0.02 -14.02 13.77
N SER A 206 0.29 -12.84 13.19
CA SER A 206 0.43 -11.60 13.96
C SER A 206 -0.84 -11.25 14.73
N GLN A 207 -2.01 -11.47 14.16
CA GLN A 207 -3.29 -11.25 14.84
C GLN A 207 -3.49 -12.24 16.01
N PHE A 208 -3.24 -13.52 15.80
CA PHE A 208 -3.33 -14.50 16.88
C PHE A 208 -2.33 -14.20 17.99
N VAL A 209 -1.10 -13.82 17.66
CA VAL A 209 -0.11 -13.41 18.67
C VAL A 209 -0.62 -12.21 19.47
N ASN A 210 -1.19 -11.20 18.82
CA ASN A 210 -1.78 -10.05 19.49
C ASN A 210 -2.95 -10.45 20.41
N PHE A 211 -3.83 -11.35 19.98
CA PHE A 211 -4.94 -11.85 20.81
C PHE A 211 -4.46 -12.58 22.07
N TRP A 212 -3.34 -13.30 21.98
CA TRP A 212 -2.70 -13.93 23.14
C TRP A 212 -1.90 -12.95 24.00
N GLY A 213 -1.74 -11.70 23.54
CA GLY A 213 -0.94 -10.67 24.23
C GLY A 213 0.56 -10.99 24.21
N GLY A 214 1.01 -11.68 23.15
CA GLY A 214 2.42 -11.94 22.85
C GLY A 214 3.05 -10.82 22.03
N ASP A 215 4.34 -10.99 21.74
CA ASP A 215 5.10 -10.16 20.82
C ASP A 215 5.43 -10.96 19.56
N TYR A 216 4.95 -10.50 18.40
CA TYR A 216 5.21 -11.16 17.11
C TYR A 216 6.71 -11.25 16.79
N PHE A 217 7.52 -10.34 17.28
CA PHE A 217 8.96 -10.33 17.06
C PHE A 217 9.76 -11.12 18.13
N ASP A 218 9.11 -11.54 19.22
CA ASP A 218 9.72 -12.41 20.23
C ASP A 218 9.20 -13.85 20.16
N TRP A 219 9.94 -14.69 19.42
CA TRP A 219 9.64 -16.10 19.28
C TRP A 219 10.01 -16.94 20.51
N THR A 220 10.59 -16.33 21.54
CA THR A 220 10.83 -17.00 22.82
C THR A 220 9.67 -16.82 23.79
N ASP A 221 8.81 -15.81 23.57
CA ASP A 221 7.62 -15.56 24.37
C ASP A 221 6.67 -16.79 24.35
N PRO A 222 6.29 -17.34 25.52
CA PRO A 222 5.30 -18.41 25.62
C PRO A 222 3.98 -18.10 24.92
N LYS A 223 3.51 -16.85 24.98
CA LYS A 223 2.24 -16.43 24.39
C LYS A 223 2.28 -16.47 22.87
N THR A 224 3.40 -16.05 22.26
CA THR A 224 3.63 -16.19 20.81
C THR A 224 3.58 -17.65 20.39
N LYS A 225 4.21 -18.55 21.18
CA LYS A 225 4.16 -20.00 20.93
C LYS A 225 2.75 -20.59 21.12
N ASP A 226 1.99 -20.08 22.09
CA ASP A 226 0.62 -20.55 22.35
C ASP A 226 -0.32 -20.14 21.21
N ALA A 227 -0.16 -18.94 20.66
CA ALA A 227 -0.88 -18.50 19.46
C ALA A 227 -0.63 -19.45 18.26
N ALA A 228 0.63 -19.77 17.99
CA ALA A 228 0.99 -20.70 16.92
C ALA A 228 0.45 -22.12 17.16
N ARG A 229 0.48 -22.60 18.41
CA ARG A 229 -0.13 -23.90 18.78
C ARG A 229 -1.63 -23.90 18.57
N TYR A 230 -2.31 -22.80 18.91
CA TYR A 230 -3.74 -22.69 18.67
C TYR A 230 -4.08 -22.73 17.19
N MET A 231 -3.37 -21.98 16.33
CA MET A 231 -3.57 -22.07 14.88
C MET A 231 -3.41 -23.51 14.37
N LYS A 232 -2.41 -24.25 14.89
CA LYS A 232 -2.24 -25.66 14.59
C LYS A 232 -3.43 -26.50 15.07
N SER A 233 -3.94 -26.27 16.29
CA SER A 233 -5.07 -27.02 16.84
C SER A 233 -6.33 -26.83 15.99
N MET A 234 -6.55 -25.66 15.41
CA MET A 234 -7.69 -25.43 14.50
C MET A 234 -7.70 -26.38 13.30
N LEU A 235 -6.52 -26.78 12.80
CA LEU A 235 -6.40 -27.80 11.76
C LEU A 235 -6.67 -29.21 12.29
N ASP A 236 -6.05 -29.55 13.44
CA ASP A 236 -6.16 -30.87 14.05
C ASP A 236 -7.63 -31.18 14.45
N GLU A 237 -8.35 -30.16 14.91
CA GLU A 237 -9.77 -30.23 15.31
C GLU A 237 -10.74 -29.97 14.16
N LYS A 238 -10.24 -29.70 12.97
CA LYS A 238 -11.01 -29.41 11.75
C LYS A 238 -11.90 -28.15 11.87
N ASN A 239 -11.52 -27.20 12.67
CA ASN A 239 -12.17 -25.88 12.74
C ASN A 239 -11.83 -25.04 11.50
N THR A 240 -10.79 -25.42 10.76
CA THR A 240 -10.38 -24.80 9.52
C THR A 240 -9.94 -25.81 8.47
N SER A 241 -9.93 -25.38 7.20
CA SER A 241 -9.57 -26.23 6.06
C SER A 241 -8.05 -26.29 5.84
N PRO A 242 -7.45 -27.47 5.55
CA PRO A 242 -6.08 -27.55 5.08
C PRO A 242 -5.82 -26.77 3.77
N ALA A 243 -6.85 -26.47 3.00
CA ALA A 243 -6.73 -25.68 1.78
C ALA A 243 -6.21 -24.26 2.04
N GLN A 244 -6.31 -23.74 3.26
CA GLN A 244 -5.76 -22.42 3.64
C GLN A 244 -4.27 -22.27 3.32
N PHE A 245 -3.48 -23.35 3.35
CA PHE A 245 -2.05 -23.29 3.02
C PHE A 245 -1.72 -22.98 1.56
N VAL A 246 -2.73 -23.02 0.70
CA VAL A 246 -2.61 -22.67 -0.73
C VAL A 246 -3.55 -21.55 -1.14
N ASP A 247 -4.41 -21.11 -0.23
CA ASP A 247 -5.33 -20.00 -0.48
C ASP A 247 -4.63 -18.66 -0.22
N GLN A 248 -4.80 -17.76 -1.17
CA GLN A 248 -4.55 -16.33 -1.03
C GLN A 248 -5.87 -15.62 -0.69
N TYR A 249 -5.85 -14.31 -0.55
CA TYR A 249 -7.04 -13.55 -0.12
C TYR A 249 -8.23 -13.74 -1.07
N GLU A 250 -8.01 -13.74 -2.38
CA GLU A 250 -9.09 -13.87 -3.36
C GLU A 250 -9.80 -15.23 -3.26
N GLN A 251 -9.06 -16.33 -3.10
CA GLN A 251 -9.64 -17.66 -2.95
C GLN A 251 -10.38 -17.81 -1.61
N MET A 252 -9.84 -17.24 -0.54
CA MET A 252 -10.47 -17.24 0.76
C MET A 252 -11.78 -16.43 0.73
N GLU A 253 -11.76 -15.21 0.16
CA GLU A 253 -12.94 -14.36 0.01
C GLU A 253 -14.05 -15.08 -0.78
N GLU A 254 -13.71 -15.69 -1.91
CA GLU A 254 -14.66 -16.45 -2.71
C GLU A 254 -15.30 -17.61 -1.93
N LYS A 255 -14.52 -18.33 -1.13
CA LYS A 255 -15.01 -19.42 -0.28
C LYS A 255 -15.91 -18.90 0.85
N PHE A 256 -15.57 -17.75 1.45
CA PHE A 256 -16.42 -17.12 2.45
C PHE A 256 -17.78 -16.66 1.84
N ILE A 257 -17.76 -16.01 0.69
CA ILE A 257 -18.98 -15.58 -0.03
C ILE A 257 -19.88 -16.78 -0.36
N ARG A 258 -19.27 -17.92 -0.68
CA ARG A 258 -20.00 -19.19 -0.93
C ARG A 258 -20.46 -19.91 0.35
N GLY A 259 -20.25 -19.33 1.52
CA GLY A 259 -20.67 -19.90 2.80
C GLY A 259 -19.87 -21.14 3.23
N LYS A 260 -18.60 -21.24 2.82
CA LYS A 260 -17.69 -22.30 3.26
C LYS A 260 -17.13 -22.05 4.66
N TYR A 261 -17.09 -20.79 5.07
CA TYR A 261 -16.57 -20.35 6.36
C TYR A 261 -17.65 -19.61 7.16
N GLY A 262 -17.55 -19.75 8.51
CA GLY A 262 -18.47 -19.18 9.48
C GLY A 262 -18.22 -17.75 9.94
#